data_33157d9a7f8aff1f2c7729a6ad14ff8c
#
_entry.id   33157d9a7f8aff1f2c7729a6ad14ff8c
#
_cell.length_a   1.000
_cell.length_b   1.000
_cell.length_c   1.000
_cell.angle_alpha   90.00
_cell.angle_beta   90.00
_cell.angle_gamma   90.00
#
_symmetry.space_group_name_H-M   'P 1'
#
loop_
_entity.id
_entity.type
_entity.pdbx_description
1 polymer ?
#
loop_
_entity_poly.entity_id
_entity_poly.type
_entity_poly.pdbx_seq_one_letter_code
_entity_poly.pdbx_strand_id
1 'polypeptide(L)'
;MGTIRAKYIELEPGTSKPKVSFDEFVYDISKISDAAFLVPEDVVVVDFDHIGDLWKEILNQYPTRAIKTTRGAHLYYKIPPNLKLHNNINIMTYCGLNVDYKTGYGKKKASAKVKVNGVLRTILNDTTVDNLAILPLALYPIPAVKYNLYDLDNGDGRNQGIYKHIKALQDYGVPQQNIIEFADFINNKVFKTPLTDDELKPTISSAFKKSDDEEIELYYEDKNGNKKLDIFAVAEYVKKLFQLKIYNGRFYFLKEDKDGKKNYVGNESTNNILREILEQMKLKLKKSQDNELLHQLTKIADIEPNTNNYPIKLNNGFILDGEDVLHMDTVFTPFNLDVAYNPEVVCDDVDNYIKWFCNNDKRLIML
;
A
#
# COMPACT_ATOMS: atom_id res chain seq x y z
N MET A 1 -29.03 5.30 -10.48
CA MET A 1 -27.98 4.30 -10.64
C MET A 1 -28.60 2.92 -10.47
N GLY A 2 -28.47 2.02 -11.47
CA GLY A 2 -29.10 0.69 -11.39
C GLY A 2 -28.32 -0.18 -10.42
N THR A 3 -29.02 -0.86 -9.54
CA THR A 3 -28.45 -1.84 -8.59
C THR A 3 -27.69 -2.90 -9.37
N ILE A 4 -26.38 -3.02 -9.16
CA ILE A 4 -25.59 -4.09 -9.80
C ILE A 4 -26.06 -5.42 -9.23
N ARG A 5 -26.75 -6.22 -10.06
CA ARG A 5 -27.17 -7.56 -9.64
C ARG A 5 -25.96 -8.47 -9.51
N ALA A 6 -25.85 -9.16 -8.38
CA ALA A 6 -24.80 -10.16 -8.15
C ALA A 6 -24.83 -11.24 -9.23
N LYS A 7 -23.66 -11.57 -9.79
CA LYS A 7 -23.45 -12.62 -10.80
C LYS A 7 -22.94 -13.87 -10.14
N TYR A 8 -23.46 -15.02 -10.53
CA TYR A 8 -23.07 -16.32 -9.98
C TYR A 8 -22.68 -17.29 -11.09
N ILE A 9 -21.76 -18.17 -10.77
CA ILE A 9 -21.28 -19.21 -11.66
C ILE A 9 -21.52 -20.58 -11.04
N GLU A 10 -21.95 -21.57 -11.86
CA GLU A 10 -22.10 -22.95 -11.43
C GLU A 10 -20.72 -23.60 -11.26
N LEU A 11 -20.57 -24.37 -10.20
CA LEU A 11 -19.35 -25.15 -9.91
C LEU A 11 -19.58 -26.62 -10.16
N GLU A 12 -18.51 -27.36 -10.47
CA GLU A 12 -18.50 -28.81 -10.43
C GLU A 12 -18.83 -29.29 -9.00
N PRO A 13 -19.69 -30.27 -8.81
CA PRO A 13 -20.11 -30.74 -7.49
C PRO A 13 -18.94 -31.04 -6.56
N GLY A 14 -18.99 -30.52 -5.34
CA GLY A 14 -17.96 -30.71 -4.32
C GLY A 14 -16.61 -30.05 -4.58
N THR A 15 -16.43 -29.33 -5.68
CA THR A 15 -15.17 -28.68 -6.05
C THR A 15 -15.28 -27.15 -5.96
N SER A 16 -14.17 -26.46 -6.25
CA SER A 16 -14.16 -24.99 -6.48
C SER A 16 -13.95 -24.67 -7.97
N LYS A 17 -14.04 -25.66 -8.86
CA LYS A 17 -13.85 -25.47 -10.29
C LYS A 17 -15.14 -25.01 -10.93
N PRO A 18 -15.10 -23.97 -11.77
CA PRO A 18 -16.23 -23.57 -12.59
C PRO A 18 -16.62 -24.70 -13.55
N LYS A 19 -17.91 -25.00 -13.61
CA LYS A 19 -18.49 -25.97 -14.56
C LYS A 19 -18.69 -25.35 -15.95
N VAL A 20 -18.83 -24.03 -15.99
CA VAL A 20 -19.07 -23.23 -17.19
C VAL A 20 -18.07 -22.09 -17.27
N SER A 21 -17.98 -21.43 -18.43
CA SER A 21 -17.17 -20.22 -18.59
C SER A 21 -17.62 -19.10 -17.65
N PHE A 22 -16.71 -18.23 -17.21
CA PHE A 22 -17.05 -17.06 -16.40
C PHE A 22 -17.99 -16.07 -17.11
N ASP A 23 -18.17 -16.20 -18.39
CA ASP A 23 -19.11 -15.38 -19.17
C ASP A 23 -20.53 -15.96 -19.22
N GLU A 24 -20.69 -17.21 -18.78
CA GLU A 24 -21.97 -17.94 -18.68
C GLU A 24 -22.52 -17.89 -17.25
N PHE A 25 -22.66 -16.67 -16.72
CA PHE A 25 -23.15 -16.44 -15.37
C PHE A 25 -24.68 -16.35 -15.30
N VAL A 26 -25.21 -16.55 -14.10
CA VAL A 26 -26.63 -16.38 -13.78
C VAL A 26 -26.80 -15.36 -12.65
N TYR A 27 -28.02 -14.80 -12.57
CA TYR A 27 -28.41 -13.89 -11.48
C TYR A 27 -29.22 -14.60 -10.38
N ASP A 28 -29.81 -15.74 -10.69
CA ASP A 28 -30.61 -16.54 -9.75
C ASP A 28 -29.90 -17.85 -9.43
N ILE A 29 -29.46 -17.95 -8.16
CA ILE A 29 -28.73 -19.14 -7.68
C ILE A 29 -29.65 -20.25 -7.16
N SER A 30 -30.96 -20.03 -7.16
CA SER A 30 -31.92 -21.04 -6.64
C SER A 30 -31.84 -22.38 -7.38
N LYS A 31 -31.57 -22.32 -8.68
CA LYS A 31 -31.52 -23.46 -9.58
C LYS A 31 -30.15 -24.16 -9.66
N ILE A 32 -29.14 -23.62 -8.98
CA ILE A 32 -27.78 -24.16 -8.99
C ILE A 32 -27.50 -24.85 -7.67
N SER A 33 -26.93 -26.07 -7.69
CA SER A 33 -26.59 -26.82 -6.48
C SER A 33 -25.31 -26.29 -5.83
N ASP A 34 -24.26 -26.08 -6.63
CA ASP A 34 -22.99 -25.54 -6.19
C ASP A 34 -22.72 -24.24 -6.95
N ALA A 35 -22.60 -23.13 -6.21
CA ALA A 35 -22.47 -21.80 -6.81
C ALA A 35 -21.37 -20.97 -6.16
N ALA A 36 -20.71 -20.17 -6.99
CA ALA A 36 -19.80 -19.14 -6.55
C ALA A 36 -20.24 -17.74 -7.05
N PHE A 37 -20.06 -16.75 -6.20
CA PHE A 37 -20.19 -15.35 -6.57
C PHE A 37 -19.02 -14.96 -7.47
N LEU A 38 -19.32 -14.40 -8.62
CA LEU A 38 -18.32 -13.86 -9.54
C LEU A 38 -17.88 -12.48 -9.03
N VAL A 39 -16.63 -12.40 -8.62
CA VAL A 39 -16.11 -11.18 -7.97
C VAL A 39 -15.98 -10.05 -9.00
N PRO A 40 -16.61 -8.88 -8.79
CA PRO A 40 -16.44 -7.71 -9.64
C PRO A 40 -15.00 -7.16 -9.60
N GLU A 41 -14.64 -6.35 -10.58
CA GLU A 41 -13.29 -5.77 -10.70
C GLU A 41 -12.93 -4.82 -9.55
N ASP A 42 -13.93 -4.12 -9.02
CA ASP A 42 -13.81 -3.18 -7.90
C ASP A 42 -14.01 -3.82 -6.52
N VAL A 43 -14.13 -5.14 -6.46
CA VAL A 43 -14.34 -5.92 -5.22
C VAL A 43 -13.20 -6.88 -4.98
N VAL A 44 -12.82 -7.01 -3.72
CA VAL A 44 -11.94 -8.05 -3.23
C VAL A 44 -12.67 -8.90 -2.19
N VAL A 45 -12.50 -10.22 -2.30
CA VAL A 45 -12.85 -11.16 -1.24
C VAL A 45 -11.57 -11.56 -0.53
N VAL A 46 -11.47 -11.20 0.74
CA VAL A 46 -10.39 -11.64 1.62
C VAL A 46 -10.84 -12.95 2.26
N ASP A 47 -10.13 -14.02 1.95
CA ASP A 47 -10.45 -15.37 2.40
C ASP A 47 -9.53 -15.74 3.57
N PHE A 48 -10.12 -15.88 4.73
CA PHE A 48 -9.44 -16.20 5.97
C PHE A 48 -9.56 -17.71 6.24
N ASP A 49 -8.55 -18.43 5.85
CA ASP A 49 -8.42 -19.87 6.11
C ASP A 49 -7.29 -20.13 7.13
N HIS A 50 -7.46 -21.09 8.02
CA HIS A 50 -6.40 -21.56 8.94
C HIS A 50 -5.89 -20.59 10.00
N ILE A 51 -6.63 -19.52 10.31
CA ILE A 51 -6.29 -18.55 11.35
C ILE A 51 -7.30 -18.54 12.52
N GLY A 52 -7.97 -19.65 12.74
CA GLY A 52 -8.97 -19.76 13.80
C GLY A 52 -10.09 -18.72 13.64
N ASP A 53 -10.46 -18.09 14.74
CA ASP A 53 -11.54 -17.09 14.79
C ASP A 53 -11.09 -15.64 14.61
N LEU A 54 -9.83 -15.38 14.25
CA LEU A 54 -9.30 -14.02 14.08
C LEU A 54 -10.04 -13.19 13.03
N TRP A 55 -10.65 -13.83 12.04
CA TRP A 55 -11.54 -13.15 11.09
C TRP A 55 -12.71 -12.42 11.79
N LYS A 56 -13.14 -12.87 12.99
CA LYS A 56 -14.18 -12.19 13.78
C LYS A 56 -13.69 -10.86 14.33
N GLU A 57 -12.44 -10.80 14.80
CA GLU A 57 -11.82 -9.56 15.27
C GLU A 57 -11.75 -8.54 14.12
N ILE A 58 -11.34 -8.98 12.94
CA ILE A 58 -11.31 -8.14 11.73
C ILE A 58 -12.71 -7.67 11.34
N LEU A 59 -13.70 -8.57 11.33
CA LEU A 59 -15.08 -8.23 11.00
C LEU A 59 -15.70 -7.24 12.00
N ASN A 60 -15.40 -7.39 13.30
CA ASN A 60 -15.86 -6.49 14.34
C ASN A 60 -15.25 -5.09 14.19
N GLN A 61 -13.96 -5.02 13.86
CA GLN A 61 -13.25 -3.75 13.71
C GLN A 61 -13.58 -3.06 12.37
N TYR A 62 -13.76 -3.84 11.31
CA TYR A 62 -14.01 -3.37 9.95
C TYR A 62 -15.25 -4.06 9.35
N PRO A 63 -16.45 -3.69 9.81
CA PRO A 63 -17.70 -4.35 9.40
C PRO A 63 -17.91 -4.27 7.88
N THR A 64 -18.17 -5.42 7.26
CA THR A 64 -18.50 -5.56 5.85
C THR A 64 -19.35 -6.81 5.64
N ARG A 65 -19.76 -7.08 4.39
CA ARG A 65 -20.39 -8.37 4.07
C ARG A 65 -19.46 -9.51 4.41
N ALA A 66 -19.94 -10.51 5.12
CA ALA A 66 -19.16 -11.69 5.48
C ALA A 66 -19.96 -12.97 5.27
N ILE A 67 -19.30 -14.01 4.76
CA ILE A 67 -19.87 -15.35 4.56
C ILE A 67 -18.97 -16.36 5.26
N LYS A 68 -19.59 -17.16 6.18
CA LYS A 68 -18.88 -18.21 6.89
C LYS A 68 -18.47 -19.33 5.93
N THR A 69 -17.21 -19.75 5.98
CA THR A 69 -16.70 -20.94 5.27
C THR A 69 -16.56 -22.11 6.26
N THR A 70 -16.05 -23.25 5.76
CA THR A 70 -15.81 -24.42 6.60
C THR A 70 -14.69 -24.18 7.63
N ARG A 71 -13.66 -23.40 7.26
CA ARG A 71 -12.43 -23.19 8.05
C ARG A 71 -12.25 -21.74 8.53
N GLY A 72 -13.11 -20.82 8.10
CA GLY A 72 -12.98 -19.41 8.40
C GLY A 72 -14.11 -18.58 7.82
N ALA A 73 -13.80 -17.50 7.11
CA ALA A 73 -14.78 -16.62 6.50
C ALA A 73 -14.23 -15.93 5.23
N HIS A 74 -15.14 -15.61 4.33
CA HIS A 74 -14.93 -14.67 3.24
C HIS A 74 -15.43 -13.28 3.66
N LEU A 75 -14.60 -12.28 3.70
CA LEU A 75 -14.95 -10.88 3.92
C LEU A 75 -14.85 -10.12 2.60
N TYR A 76 -15.89 -9.36 2.27
CA TYR A 76 -16.04 -8.69 0.98
C TYR A 76 -15.83 -7.18 1.14
N TYR A 77 -14.89 -6.61 0.41
CA TYR A 77 -14.57 -5.17 0.47
C TYR A 77 -14.52 -4.57 -0.93
N LYS A 78 -14.75 -3.26 -1.02
CA LYS A 78 -14.38 -2.47 -2.21
C LYS A 78 -12.87 -2.27 -2.24
N ILE A 79 -12.28 -2.39 -3.42
CA ILE A 79 -10.86 -2.09 -3.61
C ILE A 79 -10.71 -0.56 -3.64
N PRO A 80 -9.81 0.02 -2.83
CA PRO A 80 -9.50 1.45 -2.92
C PRO A 80 -9.01 1.82 -4.33
N PRO A 81 -9.35 2.99 -4.86
CA PRO A 81 -8.99 3.39 -6.23
C PRO A 81 -7.50 3.29 -6.55
N ASN A 82 -6.66 3.55 -5.55
CA ASN A 82 -5.20 3.60 -5.70
C ASN A 82 -4.51 2.25 -5.46
N LEU A 83 -5.26 1.21 -5.12
CA LEU A 83 -4.71 -0.11 -4.81
C LEU A 83 -4.91 -1.07 -5.99
N LYS A 84 -3.82 -1.48 -6.63
CA LYS A 84 -3.84 -2.58 -7.61
C LYS A 84 -3.72 -3.91 -6.89
N LEU A 85 -4.82 -4.61 -6.76
CA LEU A 85 -4.88 -5.88 -6.06
C LEU A 85 -5.12 -7.02 -7.05
N HIS A 86 -4.29 -8.06 -6.98
CA HIS A 86 -4.39 -9.25 -7.81
C HIS A 86 -4.79 -10.47 -6.98
N ASN A 87 -5.27 -11.51 -7.66
CA ASN A 87 -5.48 -12.82 -7.05
C ASN A 87 -4.15 -13.33 -6.49
N ASN A 88 -4.09 -13.56 -5.19
CA ASN A 88 -2.92 -14.04 -4.47
C ASN A 88 -3.34 -15.02 -3.38
N ILE A 89 -2.47 -15.96 -3.07
CA ILE A 89 -2.66 -17.00 -2.06
C ILE A 89 -1.62 -16.83 -0.97
N ASN A 90 -2.05 -16.95 0.29
CA ASN A 90 -1.19 -16.92 1.47
C ASN A 90 -0.28 -15.68 1.55
N ILE A 91 -0.88 -14.51 1.40
CA ILE A 91 -0.17 -13.22 1.43
C ILE A 91 -0.28 -12.60 2.80
N MET A 92 0.85 -12.15 3.34
CA MET A 92 0.93 -11.38 4.57
C MET A 92 0.21 -10.03 4.42
N THR A 93 -0.60 -9.67 5.38
CA THR A 93 -1.27 -8.37 5.49
C THR A 93 -0.53 -7.43 6.44
N TYR A 94 -0.86 -6.14 6.42
CA TYR A 94 -0.29 -5.16 7.36
C TYR A 94 -0.58 -5.49 8.83
N CYS A 95 -1.69 -6.11 9.14
CA CYS A 95 -1.98 -6.58 10.50
C CYS A 95 -1.41 -7.97 10.85
N GLY A 96 -0.50 -8.51 10.03
CA GLY A 96 0.24 -9.73 10.36
C GLY A 96 -0.48 -11.04 10.10
N LEU A 97 -1.59 -11.03 9.38
CA LEU A 97 -2.35 -12.22 9.01
C LEU A 97 -2.02 -12.66 7.58
N ASN A 98 -1.89 -13.95 7.36
CA ASN A 98 -1.79 -14.50 6.02
C ASN A 98 -3.19 -14.83 5.50
N VAL A 99 -3.54 -14.28 4.33
CA VAL A 99 -4.86 -14.43 3.72
C VAL A 99 -4.76 -14.68 2.22
N ASP A 100 -5.86 -15.16 1.62
CA ASP A 100 -6.00 -15.22 0.17
C ASP A 100 -6.83 -14.04 -0.32
N TYR A 101 -6.42 -13.45 -1.44
CA TYR A 101 -7.20 -12.42 -2.14
C TYR A 101 -7.82 -12.98 -3.41
N LYS A 102 -9.13 -12.81 -3.54
CA LYS A 102 -9.89 -13.13 -4.74
C LYS A 102 -10.49 -11.85 -5.28
N THR A 103 -10.11 -11.45 -6.49
CA THR A 103 -10.57 -10.21 -7.14
C THR A 103 -10.87 -10.45 -8.62
N GLY A 104 -11.82 -9.70 -9.16
CA GLY A 104 -12.09 -9.66 -10.60
C GLY A 104 -11.11 -8.79 -11.38
N TYR A 105 -10.21 -8.08 -10.70
CA TYR A 105 -9.24 -7.21 -11.36
C TYR A 105 -8.21 -7.98 -12.19
N GLY A 106 -8.01 -7.52 -13.43
CA GLY A 106 -7.02 -8.08 -14.34
C GLY A 106 -7.55 -9.25 -15.19
N LYS A 107 -6.64 -10.00 -15.82
CA LYS A 107 -6.98 -11.06 -16.80
C LYS A 107 -7.59 -12.32 -16.17
N LYS A 108 -7.35 -12.58 -14.90
CA LYS A 108 -7.83 -13.76 -14.18
C LYS A 108 -9.02 -13.39 -13.31
N LYS A 109 -10.22 -13.63 -13.79
CA LYS A 109 -11.44 -13.48 -13.01
C LYS A 109 -11.43 -14.46 -11.83
N ALA A 110 -11.98 -14.03 -10.69
CA ALA A 110 -12.11 -14.88 -9.50
C ALA A 110 -13.57 -15.09 -9.12
N SER A 111 -13.80 -16.16 -8.37
CA SER A 111 -15.09 -16.45 -7.78
C SER A 111 -14.96 -16.91 -6.33
N ALA A 112 -15.98 -16.63 -5.53
CA ALA A 112 -16.05 -17.01 -4.13
C ALA A 112 -17.27 -17.91 -3.89
N LYS A 113 -17.04 -19.12 -3.36
CA LYS A 113 -18.09 -20.11 -3.14
C LYS A 113 -19.13 -19.62 -2.13
N VAL A 114 -20.39 -19.61 -2.52
CA VAL A 114 -21.52 -19.12 -1.71
C VAL A 114 -22.60 -20.20 -1.45
N LYS A 115 -22.65 -21.26 -2.26
CA LYS A 115 -23.61 -22.36 -2.12
C LYS A 115 -22.88 -23.69 -2.36
N VAL A 116 -23.18 -24.71 -1.54
CA VAL A 116 -22.56 -26.03 -1.57
C VAL A 116 -23.62 -27.09 -1.35
N ASN A 117 -23.72 -28.08 -2.22
CA ASN A 117 -24.69 -29.16 -2.16
C ASN A 117 -26.14 -28.68 -1.92
N GLY A 118 -26.54 -27.63 -2.63
CA GLY A 118 -27.87 -27.04 -2.51
C GLY A 118 -28.07 -26.11 -1.32
N VAL A 119 -27.09 -25.98 -0.41
CA VAL A 119 -27.20 -25.17 0.83
C VAL A 119 -26.39 -23.90 0.68
N LEU A 120 -27.02 -22.75 0.91
CA LEU A 120 -26.35 -21.45 1.00
C LEU A 120 -25.45 -21.42 2.23
N ARG A 121 -24.25 -20.89 2.08
CA ARG A 121 -23.37 -20.59 3.21
C ARG A 121 -23.98 -19.50 4.08
N THR A 122 -23.72 -19.57 5.37
CA THR A 122 -24.24 -18.60 6.34
C THR A 122 -23.67 -17.21 6.08
N ILE A 123 -24.56 -16.25 5.87
CA ILE A 123 -24.21 -14.83 5.79
C ILE A 123 -24.18 -14.31 7.23
N LEU A 124 -23.04 -13.74 7.62
CA LEU A 124 -22.80 -13.22 8.97
C LEU A 124 -23.13 -11.73 9.08
N ASN A 125 -22.89 -11.01 8.00
CA ASN A 125 -23.27 -9.60 7.84
C ASN A 125 -23.75 -9.41 6.42
N ASP A 126 -25.01 -9.04 6.24
CA ASP A 126 -25.66 -8.91 4.94
C ASP A 126 -25.65 -7.47 4.46
N THR A 127 -24.62 -7.11 3.76
CA THR A 127 -24.48 -5.84 3.07
C THR A 127 -24.52 -6.09 1.57
N THR A 128 -25.19 -5.23 0.81
CA THR A 128 -25.22 -5.33 -0.67
C THR A 128 -23.85 -5.00 -1.25
N VAL A 129 -23.59 -5.47 -2.49
CA VAL A 129 -22.32 -5.20 -3.19
C VAL A 129 -22.04 -3.70 -3.33
N ASP A 130 -23.07 -2.90 -3.52
CA ASP A 130 -22.95 -1.44 -3.65
C ASP A 130 -22.55 -0.75 -2.34
N ASN A 131 -22.85 -1.37 -1.19
CA ASN A 131 -22.62 -0.82 0.16
C ASN A 131 -21.46 -1.54 0.89
N LEU A 132 -20.59 -2.24 0.22
CA LEU A 132 -19.42 -2.85 0.84
C LEU A 132 -18.49 -1.77 1.40
N ALA A 133 -17.92 -2.04 2.57
CA ALA A 133 -16.87 -1.19 3.12
C ALA A 133 -15.64 -1.19 2.21
N ILE A 134 -14.87 -0.11 2.24
CA ILE A 134 -13.56 -0.04 1.58
C ILE A 134 -12.59 -0.95 2.33
N LEU A 135 -11.71 -1.65 1.59
CA LEU A 135 -10.68 -2.50 2.18
C LEU A 135 -9.84 -1.69 3.17
N PRO A 136 -9.82 -2.07 4.47
CA PRO A 136 -9.08 -1.32 5.47
C PRO A 136 -7.57 -1.49 5.28
N LEU A 137 -6.80 -0.48 5.68
CA LEU A 137 -5.34 -0.48 5.59
C LEU A 137 -4.71 -1.72 6.25
N ALA A 138 -5.27 -2.19 7.34
CA ALA A 138 -4.84 -3.40 8.05
C ALA A 138 -4.77 -4.65 7.14
N LEU A 139 -5.61 -4.71 6.13
CA LEU A 139 -5.69 -5.82 5.17
C LEU A 139 -4.97 -5.53 3.84
N TYR A 140 -4.09 -4.54 3.77
CA TYR A 140 -3.27 -4.35 2.58
C TYR A 140 -2.18 -5.42 2.52
N PRO A 141 -1.85 -5.95 1.33
CA PRO A 141 -0.87 -7.02 1.18
C PRO A 141 0.57 -6.53 1.28
N ILE A 142 1.45 -7.40 1.79
CA ILE A 142 2.92 -7.27 1.73
C ILE A 142 3.48 -8.41 0.87
N PRO A 143 3.52 -8.29 -0.47
CA PRO A 143 3.86 -9.40 -1.37
C PRO A 143 5.29 -9.95 -1.19
N ALA A 144 6.23 -9.13 -0.75
CA ALA A 144 7.63 -9.52 -0.59
C ALA A 144 7.90 -10.41 0.64
N VAL A 145 6.94 -10.53 1.56
CA VAL A 145 7.11 -11.20 2.85
C VAL A 145 6.68 -12.66 2.78
N LYS A 146 7.52 -13.55 3.31
CA LYS A 146 7.29 -15.02 3.32
C LYS A 146 7.48 -15.64 4.71
N TYR A 147 7.05 -14.96 5.76
CA TYR A 147 7.00 -15.53 7.10
C TYR A 147 5.55 -15.63 7.58
N ASN A 148 5.33 -16.39 8.64
CA ASN A 148 4.04 -16.50 9.31
C ASN A 148 4.19 -15.98 10.75
N LEU A 149 3.26 -15.17 11.19
CA LEU A 149 3.19 -14.65 12.57
C LEU A 149 2.10 -15.33 13.40
N TYR A 150 1.17 -16.01 12.72
CA TYR A 150 0.04 -16.63 13.39
C TYR A 150 0.49 -17.78 14.31
N ASP A 151 -0.03 -17.77 15.53
CA ASP A 151 0.13 -18.81 16.55
C ASP A 151 1.58 -19.00 17.07
N LEU A 152 2.45 -17.98 16.91
CA LEU A 152 3.78 -18.03 17.49
C LEU A 152 3.72 -18.02 19.03
N ASP A 153 4.50 -18.94 19.66
CA ASP A 153 4.58 -19.11 21.11
C ASP A 153 5.97 -18.70 21.66
N ASN A 154 6.18 -18.88 22.94
CA ASN A 154 7.47 -18.68 23.58
C ASN A 154 8.56 -19.53 22.91
N GLY A 155 9.66 -18.88 22.56
CA GLY A 155 10.78 -19.52 21.87
C GLY A 155 10.69 -19.51 20.34
N ASP A 156 9.54 -19.17 19.74
CA ASP A 156 9.33 -19.18 18.27
C ASP A 156 9.82 -17.90 17.58
N GLY A 157 10.49 -17.00 18.29
CA GLY A 157 11.08 -15.79 17.71
C GLY A 157 10.08 -14.65 17.50
N ARG A 158 9.06 -14.52 18.35
CA ARG A 158 8.04 -13.46 18.32
C ARG A 158 8.63 -12.05 18.20
N ASN A 159 9.64 -11.72 19.03
CA ASN A 159 10.34 -10.43 18.98
C ASN A 159 10.93 -10.16 17.59
N GLN A 160 11.62 -11.16 17.02
CA GLN A 160 12.21 -11.06 15.70
C GLN A 160 11.13 -10.97 14.61
N GLY A 161 10.03 -11.72 14.77
CA GLY A 161 8.90 -11.69 13.86
C GLY A 161 8.27 -10.30 13.76
N ILE A 162 7.94 -9.71 14.92
CA ILE A 162 7.34 -8.38 14.99
C ILE A 162 8.30 -7.29 14.52
N TYR A 163 9.60 -7.39 14.89
CA TYR A 163 10.63 -6.48 14.41
C TYR A 163 10.72 -6.47 12.87
N LYS A 164 10.82 -7.65 12.24
CA LYS A 164 10.85 -7.78 10.78
C LYS A 164 9.59 -7.25 10.13
N HIS A 165 8.44 -7.46 10.76
CA HIS A 165 7.17 -6.99 10.24
C HIS A 165 7.07 -5.47 10.26
N ILE A 166 7.49 -4.84 11.37
CA ILE A 166 7.56 -3.38 11.48
C ILE A 166 8.49 -2.80 10.40
N LYS A 167 9.67 -3.41 10.17
CA LYS A 167 10.57 -2.97 9.10
C LYS A 167 9.92 -3.07 7.72
N ALA A 168 9.25 -4.19 7.43
CA ALA A 168 8.51 -4.34 6.18
C ALA A 168 7.44 -3.26 6.01
N LEU A 169 6.68 -2.94 7.05
CA LEU A 169 5.67 -1.87 7.01
C LEU A 169 6.29 -0.49 6.76
N GLN A 170 7.45 -0.21 7.35
CA GLN A 170 8.21 1.02 7.08
C GLN A 170 8.64 1.11 5.62
N ASP A 171 9.13 0.01 5.03
CA ASP A 171 9.54 -0.06 3.62
C ASP A 171 8.35 0.19 2.66
N TYR A 172 7.13 -0.16 3.09
CA TYR A 172 5.88 0.14 2.36
C TYR A 172 5.30 1.54 2.67
N GLY A 173 6.01 2.36 3.45
CA GLY A 173 5.60 3.72 3.77
C GLY A 173 4.38 3.82 4.68
N VAL A 174 4.08 2.78 5.46
CA VAL A 174 2.96 2.79 6.40
C VAL A 174 3.22 3.83 7.50
N PRO A 175 2.25 4.71 7.83
CA PRO A 175 2.42 5.70 8.89
C PRO A 175 2.77 5.05 10.23
N GLN A 176 3.68 5.66 10.99
CA GLN A 176 4.19 5.12 12.25
C GLN A 176 3.08 4.74 13.23
N GLN A 177 2.05 5.56 13.37
CA GLN A 177 0.92 5.29 14.25
C GLN A 177 0.20 3.99 13.89
N ASN A 178 -0.05 3.76 12.60
CA ASN A 178 -0.67 2.52 12.13
C ASN A 178 0.24 1.31 12.34
N ILE A 179 1.56 1.46 12.16
CA ILE A 179 2.53 0.39 12.44
C ILE A 179 2.46 -0.03 13.91
N ILE A 180 2.38 0.92 14.83
CA ILE A 180 2.24 0.64 16.28
C ILE A 180 0.93 -0.10 16.54
N GLU A 181 -0.18 0.35 15.99
CA GLU A 181 -1.49 -0.31 16.12
C GLU A 181 -1.47 -1.74 15.58
N PHE A 182 -0.83 -1.96 14.42
CA PHE A 182 -0.68 -3.31 13.86
C PHE A 182 0.26 -4.19 14.70
N ALA A 183 1.35 -3.63 15.24
CA ALA A 183 2.23 -4.35 16.15
C ALA A 183 1.48 -4.80 17.43
N ASP A 184 0.66 -3.93 18.00
CA ASP A 184 -0.20 -4.25 19.15
C ASP A 184 -1.24 -5.31 18.81
N PHE A 185 -1.87 -5.22 17.63
CA PHE A 185 -2.82 -6.24 17.16
C PHE A 185 -2.12 -7.59 17.00
N ILE A 186 -0.95 -7.63 16.37
CA ILE A 186 -0.15 -8.86 16.19
C ILE A 186 0.17 -9.47 17.54
N ASN A 187 0.68 -8.66 18.47
CA ASN A 187 1.04 -9.14 19.80
C ASN A 187 -0.15 -9.73 20.56
N ASN A 188 -1.29 -9.04 20.55
CA ASN A 188 -2.41 -9.40 21.41
C ASN A 188 -3.37 -10.40 20.78
N LYS A 189 -3.38 -10.55 19.47
CA LYS A 189 -4.37 -11.35 18.74
C LYS A 189 -3.78 -12.42 17.85
N VAL A 190 -2.61 -12.18 17.22
CA VAL A 190 -2.03 -13.07 16.24
C VAL A 190 -1.08 -14.08 16.90
N PHE A 191 -0.29 -13.64 17.87
CA PHE A 191 0.53 -14.53 18.66
C PHE A 191 -0.30 -15.40 19.59
N LYS A 192 0.10 -16.64 19.80
CA LYS A 192 -0.52 -17.54 20.77
C LYS A 192 -0.30 -17.05 22.21
N THR A 193 0.93 -16.63 22.51
CA THR A 193 1.29 -16.01 23.78
C THR A 193 1.82 -14.61 23.51
N PRO A 194 1.21 -13.54 24.00
CA PRO A 194 1.70 -12.18 23.82
C PRO A 194 3.09 -11.97 24.41
N LEU A 195 3.87 -11.05 23.80
CA LEU A 195 5.03 -10.45 24.45
C LEU A 195 4.57 -9.57 25.61
N THR A 196 5.36 -9.49 26.66
CA THR A 196 5.15 -8.53 27.73
C THR A 196 5.43 -7.09 27.22
N ASP A 197 4.92 -6.11 27.95
CA ASP A 197 5.20 -4.69 27.65
C ASP A 197 6.70 -4.39 27.64
N ASP A 198 7.47 -5.04 28.52
CA ASP A 198 8.94 -4.88 28.63
C ASP A 198 9.68 -5.53 27.47
N GLU A 199 9.05 -6.43 26.71
CA GLU A 199 9.61 -7.03 25.50
C GLU A 199 9.13 -6.26 24.23
N LEU A 200 7.84 -5.93 24.17
CA LEU A 200 7.22 -5.31 23.00
C LEU A 200 7.69 -3.88 22.76
N LYS A 201 7.66 -3.02 23.81
CA LYS A 201 8.05 -1.61 23.69
C LYS A 201 9.49 -1.41 23.21
N PRO A 202 10.50 -2.10 23.78
CA PRO A 202 11.86 -2.03 23.25
C PRO A 202 11.97 -2.56 21.81
N THR A 203 11.24 -3.63 21.46
CA THR A 203 11.23 -4.18 20.10
C THR A 203 10.69 -3.17 19.09
N ILE A 204 9.55 -2.54 19.39
CA ILE A 204 8.98 -1.46 18.58
C ILE A 204 9.97 -0.29 18.50
N SER A 205 10.49 0.18 19.64
CA SER A 205 11.44 1.30 19.69
C SER A 205 12.69 1.02 18.88
N SER A 206 13.24 -0.20 18.96
CA SER A 206 14.43 -0.59 18.19
C SER A 206 14.15 -0.66 16.70
N ALA A 207 12.94 -1.10 16.30
CA ALA A 207 12.54 -1.13 14.90
C ALA A 207 12.36 0.28 14.31
N PHE A 208 11.90 1.25 15.12
CA PHE A 208 11.78 2.65 14.73
C PHE A 208 13.07 3.46 14.89
N LYS A 209 14.00 2.99 15.71
CA LYS A 209 15.34 3.58 15.65
C LYS A 209 15.76 3.47 14.19
N LYS A 210 15.94 4.62 13.54
CA LYS A 210 16.75 4.67 12.33
C LYS A 210 17.98 3.87 12.71
N SER A 211 18.38 2.93 11.87
CA SER A 211 19.69 2.33 11.98
C SER A 211 20.71 3.44 11.68
N ASP A 212 20.87 4.36 12.65
CA ASP A 212 22.02 5.28 12.67
C ASP A 212 23.32 4.48 12.77
N ASP A 213 23.20 3.16 12.96
CA ASP A 213 24.27 2.18 13.12
C ASP A 213 24.25 0.96 12.18
N GLU A 214 23.54 0.93 11.07
CA GLU A 214 24.20 0.44 9.87
C GLU A 214 25.17 1.57 9.51
N GLU A 215 26.36 1.60 10.10
CA GLU A 215 27.53 2.20 9.48
C GLU A 215 27.59 1.58 8.09
N ILE A 216 26.93 2.22 7.12
CA ILE A 216 27.18 1.93 5.73
C ILE A 216 28.65 2.25 5.65
N GLU A 217 29.45 1.21 5.49
CA GLU A 217 30.88 1.33 5.44
C GLU A 217 31.19 2.10 4.16
N LEU A 218 31.09 3.44 4.26
CA LEU A 218 31.31 4.37 3.14
C LEU A 218 32.77 4.34 2.67
N TYR A 219 33.61 3.56 3.38
CA TYR A 219 35.03 3.46 3.11
C TYR A 219 35.43 2.00 3.01
N TYR A 220 36.31 1.69 2.05
CA TYR A 220 36.99 0.41 1.96
C TYR A 220 38.50 0.58 2.13
N GLU A 221 39.18 -0.47 2.54
CA GLU A 221 40.66 -0.50 2.58
C GLU A 221 41.20 -1.00 1.23
N ASP A 222 42.11 -0.21 0.64
CA ASP A 222 42.84 -0.65 -0.55
C ASP A 222 43.90 -1.71 -0.21
N LYS A 223 44.54 -2.30 -1.20
CA LYS A 223 45.58 -3.33 -1.04
C LYS A 223 46.79 -2.90 -0.16
N ASN A 224 46.89 -1.61 0.10
CA ASN A 224 47.96 -1.01 0.92
C ASN A 224 47.46 -0.60 2.33
N GLY A 225 46.21 -0.94 2.69
CA GLY A 225 45.62 -0.59 3.98
C GLY A 225 45.14 0.87 4.06
N ASN A 226 45.07 1.60 2.96
CA ASN A 226 44.56 2.97 2.99
C ASN A 226 43.05 2.99 2.87
N LYS A 227 42.38 3.72 3.78
CA LYS A 227 40.93 3.96 3.69
C LYS A 227 40.60 4.84 2.48
N LYS A 228 39.75 4.35 1.59
CA LYS A 228 39.22 5.07 0.43
C LYS A 228 37.70 5.10 0.48
N LEU A 229 37.13 6.23 0.06
CA LEU A 229 35.69 6.41 -0.03
C LEU A 229 35.13 5.52 -1.14
N ASP A 230 34.13 4.70 -0.83
CA ASP A 230 33.36 3.90 -1.78
C ASP A 230 32.20 4.74 -2.34
N ILE A 231 32.37 5.21 -3.57
CA ILE A 231 31.39 6.07 -4.22
C ILE A 231 30.08 5.33 -4.49
N PHE A 232 30.13 4.02 -4.74
CA PHE A 232 28.93 3.23 -4.92
C PHE A 232 28.13 3.11 -3.62
N ALA A 233 28.80 2.83 -2.49
CA ALA A 233 28.17 2.80 -1.16
C ALA A 233 27.56 4.16 -0.80
N VAL A 234 28.25 5.27 -1.15
CA VAL A 234 27.70 6.64 -0.99
C VAL A 234 26.43 6.81 -1.84
N ALA A 235 26.43 6.33 -3.08
CA ALA A 235 25.25 6.44 -3.96
C ALA A 235 24.06 5.64 -3.40
N GLU A 236 24.27 4.41 -2.95
CA GLU A 236 23.23 3.58 -2.33
C GLU A 236 22.68 4.24 -1.06
N TYR A 237 23.55 4.82 -0.24
CA TYR A 237 23.16 5.55 0.94
C TYR A 237 22.28 6.76 0.62
N VAL A 238 22.68 7.57 -0.35
CA VAL A 238 21.90 8.74 -0.84
C VAL A 238 20.55 8.27 -1.39
N LYS A 239 20.53 7.20 -2.20
CA LYS A 239 19.28 6.63 -2.72
C LYS A 239 18.34 6.22 -1.59
N LYS A 240 18.85 5.48 -0.61
CA LYS A 240 18.06 4.97 0.54
C LYS A 240 17.54 6.12 1.40
N LEU A 241 18.41 7.07 1.77
CA LEU A 241 18.09 8.15 2.70
C LEU A 241 17.08 9.15 2.11
N PHE A 242 17.22 9.48 0.83
CA PHE A 242 16.43 10.50 0.14
C PHE A 242 15.41 9.94 -0.85
N GLN A 243 15.19 8.62 -0.86
CA GLN A 243 14.26 7.93 -1.76
C GLN A 243 14.35 8.46 -3.19
N LEU A 244 15.57 8.48 -3.70
CA LEU A 244 15.96 9.10 -4.98
C LEU A 244 15.15 8.55 -6.15
N LYS A 245 14.57 9.45 -6.93
CA LYS A 245 13.82 9.16 -8.15
C LYS A 245 14.33 9.96 -9.33
N ILE A 246 14.13 9.42 -10.54
CA ILE A 246 14.36 10.14 -11.80
C ILE A 246 13.05 10.28 -12.55
N TYR A 247 12.71 11.52 -12.91
CA TYR A 247 11.58 11.84 -13.76
C TYR A 247 12.03 12.86 -14.83
N ASN A 248 11.76 12.60 -16.10
CA ASN A 248 12.18 13.43 -17.23
C ASN A 248 13.69 13.75 -17.22
N GLY A 249 14.53 12.77 -16.84
CA GLY A 249 15.98 12.94 -16.75
C GLY A 249 16.47 13.83 -15.61
N ARG A 250 15.61 14.22 -14.69
CA ARG A 250 15.95 15.02 -13.50
C ARG A 250 15.87 14.18 -12.25
N PHE A 251 16.77 14.42 -11.31
CA PHE A 251 16.74 13.81 -9.99
C PHE A 251 15.76 14.52 -9.07
N TYR A 252 15.02 13.72 -8.29
CA TYR A 252 14.13 14.16 -7.22
C TYR A 252 14.51 13.46 -5.93
N PHE A 253 14.68 14.23 -4.86
CA PHE A 253 15.07 13.77 -3.55
C PHE A 253 13.94 14.06 -2.56
N LEU A 254 13.53 13.06 -1.78
CA LEU A 254 12.59 13.26 -0.70
C LEU A 254 13.30 14.01 0.44
N LYS A 255 12.88 15.22 0.73
CA LYS A 255 13.41 16.06 1.82
C LYS A 255 12.32 16.40 2.83
N GLU A 256 12.73 16.51 4.07
CA GLU A 256 11.91 17.00 5.16
C GLU A 256 12.22 18.51 5.36
N ASP A 257 11.19 19.33 5.40
CA ASP A 257 11.31 20.75 5.66
C ASP A 257 11.39 21.05 7.18
N LYS A 258 11.47 22.34 7.54
CA LYS A 258 11.58 22.79 8.93
C LYS A 258 10.35 22.46 9.78
N ASP A 259 9.21 22.20 9.13
CA ASP A 259 7.93 21.88 9.76
C ASP A 259 7.68 20.37 9.79
N GLY A 260 8.66 19.55 9.41
CA GLY A 260 8.58 18.08 9.38
C GLY A 260 7.83 17.52 8.18
N LYS A 261 7.49 18.35 7.18
CA LYS A 261 6.81 17.90 5.96
C LYS A 261 7.81 17.33 4.97
N LYS A 262 7.47 16.16 4.39
CA LYS A 262 8.30 15.49 3.38
C LYS A 262 7.80 15.83 1.98
N ASN A 263 8.71 16.34 1.14
CA ASN A 263 8.42 16.69 -0.24
C ASN A 263 9.54 16.21 -1.15
N TYR A 264 9.17 15.75 -2.35
CA TYR A 264 10.14 15.53 -3.40
C TYR A 264 10.59 16.87 -3.99
N VAL A 265 11.87 17.13 -3.90
CA VAL A 265 12.49 18.36 -4.42
C VAL A 265 13.32 18.00 -5.64
N GLY A 266 12.88 18.43 -6.81
CA GLY A 266 13.65 18.42 -8.04
C GLY A 266 14.24 19.79 -8.29
N ASN A 267 15.50 19.85 -8.73
CA ASN A 267 16.12 21.13 -9.02
C ASN A 267 16.60 21.17 -10.49
N GLU A 268 16.61 22.37 -11.05
CA GLU A 268 17.26 22.64 -12.34
C GLU A 268 18.76 22.33 -12.31
N SER A 269 19.38 22.36 -11.11
CA SER A 269 20.76 21.97 -10.88
C SER A 269 20.85 20.83 -9.86
N THR A 270 20.91 19.59 -10.35
CA THR A 270 21.21 18.38 -9.55
C THR A 270 22.43 18.57 -8.65
N ASN A 271 23.44 19.34 -9.12
CA ASN A 271 24.65 19.60 -8.38
C ASN A 271 24.43 20.38 -7.08
N ASN A 272 23.44 21.26 -7.01
CA ASN A 272 23.19 22.05 -5.80
C ASN A 272 22.55 21.19 -4.69
N ILE A 273 21.57 20.34 -5.06
CA ILE A 273 20.95 19.43 -4.09
C ILE A 273 21.98 18.41 -3.59
N LEU A 274 22.78 17.86 -4.52
CA LEU A 274 23.79 16.86 -4.17
C LEU A 274 24.86 17.47 -3.24
N ARG A 275 25.27 18.72 -3.50
CA ARG A 275 26.20 19.43 -2.60
C ARG A 275 25.61 19.58 -1.20
N GLU A 276 24.36 20.03 -1.07
CA GLU A 276 23.69 20.16 0.21
C GLU A 276 23.61 18.80 0.96
N ILE A 277 23.29 17.73 0.24
CA ILE A 277 23.28 16.36 0.80
C ILE A 277 24.67 15.96 1.29
N LEU A 278 25.72 16.18 0.50
CA LEU A 278 27.09 15.84 0.87
C LEU A 278 27.60 16.70 2.04
N GLU A 279 27.19 17.96 2.11
CA GLU A 279 27.48 18.82 3.27
C GLU A 279 26.82 18.30 4.54
N GLN A 280 25.55 17.89 4.47
CA GLN A 280 24.86 17.24 5.60
C GLN A 280 25.56 15.94 6.05
N MET A 281 26.06 15.17 5.11
CA MET A 281 26.83 13.95 5.37
C MET A 281 28.28 14.25 5.80
N LYS A 282 28.72 15.53 5.80
CA LYS A 282 30.11 15.95 6.05
C LYS A 282 31.13 15.30 5.10
N LEU A 283 30.71 14.95 3.89
CA LEU A 283 31.56 14.36 2.87
C LEU A 283 32.09 15.42 1.92
N LYS A 284 33.42 15.39 1.68
CA LYS A 284 34.09 16.23 0.67
C LYS A 284 34.58 15.35 -0.46
N LEU A 285 33.96 15.49 -1.63
CA LEU A 285 34.35 14.76 -2.82
C LEU A 285 35.33 15.58 -3.69
N LYS A 286 36.21 14.85 -4.40
CA LYS A 286 36.97 15.43 -5.52
C LYS A 286 36.08 15.48 -6.75
N LYS A 287 36.40 16.37 -7.71
CA LYS A 287 35.60 16.52 -8.96
C LYS A 287 35.37 15.22 -9.72
N SER A 288 36.35 14.30 -9.73
CA SER A 288 36.22 12.99 -10.34
C SER A 288 35.22 12.09 -9.60
N GLN A 289 35.18 12.18 -8.25
CA GLN A 289 34.25 11.45 -7.40
C GLN A 289 32.83 12.00 -7.50
N ASP A 290 32.66 13.33 -7.67
CA ASP A 290 31.35 13.92 -7.93
C ASP A 290 30.73 13.36 -9.22
N ASN A 291 31.52 13.31 -10.30
CA ASN A 291 31.07 12.75 -11.58
C ASN A 291 30.73 11.25 -11.47
N GLU A 292 31.55 10.50 -10.73
CA GLU A 292 31.31 9.08 -10.49
C GLU A 292 30.04 8.88 -9.66
N LEU A 293 29.81 9.68 -8.61
CA LEU A 293 28.62 9.65 -7.80
C LEU A 293 27.35 9.90 -8.63
N LEU A 294 27.36 10.95 -9.46
CA LEU A 294 26.25 11.24 -10.37
C LEU A 294 25.96 10.07 -11.32
N HIS A 295 27.01 9.45 -11.85
CA HIS A 295 26.89 8.28 -12.71
C HIS A 295 26.28 7.08 -11.98
N GLN A 296 26.72 6.79 -10.76
CA GLN A 296 26.16 5.71 -9.96
C GLN A 296 24.70 6.01 -9.58
N LEU A 297 24.37 7.23 -9.12
CA LEU A 297 23.00 7.62 -8.82
C LEU A 297 22.06 7.45 -10.01
N THR A 298 22.53 7.79 -11.23
CA THR A 298 21.75 7.57 -12.47
C THR A 298 21.44 6.09 -12.72
N LYS A 299 22.35 5.18 -12.34
CA LYS A 299 22.15 3.74 -12.51
C LYS A 299 21.19 3.12 -11.50
N ILE A 300 21.25 3.58 -10.26
CA ILE A 300 20.52 2.94 -9.15
C ILE A 300 19.19 3.63 -8.80
N ALA A 301 18.97 4.88 -9.24
CA ALA A 301 17.75 5.61 -8.95
C ALA A 301 16.52 4.93 -9.56
N ASP A 302 15.39 5.04 -8.88
CA ASP A 302 14.12 4.56 -9.39
C ASP A 302 13.62 5.49 -10.50
N ILE A 303 13.37 4.93 -11.69
CA ILE A 303 12.90 5.70 -12.85
C ILE A 303 11.39 5.77 -12.81
N GLU A 304 10.86 6.97 -12.67
CA GLU A 304 9.43 7.23 -12.75
C GLU A 304 8.98 7.33 -14.22
N PRO A 305 7.85 6.72 -14.58
CA PRO A 305 7.36 6.77 -15.95
C PRO A 305 7.05 8.21 -16.36
N ASN A 306 7.36 8.57 -17.60
CA ASN A 306 7.01 9.87 -18.15
C ASN A 306 5.53 9.88 -18.54
N THR A 307 4.67 10.18 -17.59
CA THR A 307 3.22 10.32 -17.78
C THR A 307 2.77 11.72 -17.36
N ASN A 308 1.67 12.20 -17.95
CA ASN A 308 1.05 13.46 -17.53
C ASN A 308 0.08 13.26 -16.34
N ASN A 309 0.00 12.06 -15.80
CA ASN A 309 -1.00 11.66 -14.80
C ASN A 309 -0.43 11.67 -13.37
N TYR A 310 0.55 12.48 -13.06
CA TYR A 310 0.98 12.65 -11.69
C TYR A 310 0.05 13.61 -10.96
N PRO A 311 -0.30 13.30 -9.70
CA PRO A 311 -1.07 14.20 -8.88
C PRO A 311 -0.32 15.50 -8.60
N ILE A 312 -1.04 16.55 -8.27
CA ILE A 312 -0.48 17.85 -7.89
C ILE A 312 -0.49 17.95 -6.37
N LYS A 313 0.66 18.19 -5.75
CA LYS A 313 0.76 18.40 -4.31
C LYS A 313 0.59 19.86 -3.94
N LEU A 314 -0.21 20.11 -2.91
CA LEU A 314 -0.48 21.44 -2.36
C LEU A 314 0.32 21.65 -1.07
N ASN A 315 0.56 22.92 -0.70
CA ASN A 315 1.45 23.26 0.43
C ASN A 315 0.93 22.79 1.80
N ASN A 316 -0.37 22.55 1.95
CA ASN A 316 -0.98 22.01 3.18
C ASN A 316 -1.11 20.48 3.19
N GLY A 317 -0.38 19.75 2.32
CA GLY A 317 -0.30 18.28 2.31
C GLY A 317 -1.42 17.57 1.54
N PHE A 318 -2.36 18.30 0.94
CA PHE A 318 -3.34 17.71 0.04
C PHE A 318 -2.73 17.42 -1.33
N ILE A 319 -3.25 16.39 -1.97
CA ILE A 319 -2.87 15.97 -3.32
C ILE A 319 -4.12 15.99 -4.18
N LEU A 320 -4.03 16.67 -5.33
CA LEU A 320 -5.05 16.63 -6.35
C LEU A 320 -4.70 15.53 -7.36
N ASP A 321 -5.50 14.47 -7.40
CA ASP A 321 -5.38 13.36 -8.35
C ASP A 321 -6.65 13.27 -9.19
N GLY A 322 -6.64 13.94 -10.33
CA GLY A 322 -7.84 14.13 -11.13
C GLY A 322 -8.90 14.96 -10.37
N GLU A 323 -10.07 14.36 -10.12
CA GLU A 323 -11.16 14.96 -9.36
C GLU A 323 -11.08 14.69 -7.84
N ASP A 324 -10.18 13.79 -7.44
CA ASP A 324 -10.03 13.40 -6.05
C ASP A 324 -9.05 14.30 -5.30
N VAL A 325 -9.39 14.62 -4.05
CA VAL A 325 -8.52 15.34 -3.11
C VAL A 325 -8.14 14.39 -1.99
N LEU A 326 -6.85 14.06 -1.91
CA LEU A 326 -6.31 13.09 -0.96
C LEU A 326 -5.34 13.79 0.00
N HIS A 327 -5.25 13.30 1.23
CA HIS A 327 -4.22 13.72 2.18
C HIS A 327 -3.16 12.63 2.28
N MET A 328 -2.00 12.82 1.65
CA MET A 328 -0.91 11.82 1.61
C MET A 328 0.45 12.52 1.66
N ASP A 329 1.28 12.15 2.63
CA ASP A 329 2.57 12.83 2.88
C ASP A 329 3.73 12.38 1.97
N THR A 330 3.66 11.18 1.35
CA THR A 330 4.83 10.56 0.71
C THR A 330 4.64 10.10 -0.74
N VAL A 331 3.61 10.61 -1.42
CA VAL A 331 3.43 10.30 -2.85
C VAL A 331 4.44 11.07 -3.68
N PHE A 332 5.12 10.37 -4.62
CA PHE A 332 5.94 11.04 -5.60
C PHE A 332 5.07 11.87 -6.53
N THR A 333 5.38 13.14 -6.62
CA THR A 333 4.88 14.02 -7.67
C THR A 333 5.94 15.06 -8.03
N PRO A 334 6.17 15.28 -9.33
CA PRO A 334 7.05 16.36 -9.78
C PRO A 334 6.38 17.73 -9.70
N PHE A 335 5.08 17.80 -9.39
CA PHE A 335 4.26 19.00 -9.41
C PHE A 335 3.85 19.41 -8.00
N ASN A 336 4.43 20.51 -7.53
CA ASN A 336 4.07 21.13 -6.25
C ASN A 336 3.53 22.53 -6.52
N LEU A 337 2.39 22.86 -5.93
CA LEU A 337 1.85 24.22 -5.93
C LEU A 337 1.92 24.80 -4.51
N ASP A 338 2.45 26.00 -4.41
CA ASP A 338 2.49 26.75 -3.15
C ASP A 338 1.13 27.42 -2.86
N VAL A 339 0.10 26.58 -2.83
CA VAL A 339 -1.28 26.97 -2.55
C VAL A 339 -1.85 25.96 -1.56
N ALA A 340 -2.60 26.42 -0.57
CA ALA A 340 -3.33 25.56 0.35
C ALA A 340 -4.70 25.19 -0.23
N TYR A 341 -5.06 23.90 -0.15
CA TYR A 341 -6.43 23.47 -0.41
C TYR A 341 -7.34 23.91 0.75
N ASN A 342 -8.43 24.55 0.41
CA ASN A 342 -9.48 24.88 1.36
C ASN A 342 -10.85 24.56 0.71
N PRO A 343 -11.56 23.51 1.15
CA PRO A 343 -12.84 23.10 0.58
C PRO A 343 -13.96 24.12 0.81
N GLU A 344 -13.78 25.06 1.76
CA GLU A 344 -14.78 26.08 2.09
C GLU A 344 -14.68 27.34 1.20
N VAL A 345 -13.64 27.44 0.37
CA VAL A 345 -13.46 28.60 -0.50
C VAL A 345 -14.31 28.47 -1.76
N VAL A 346 -15.22 29.38 -1.92
CA VAL A 346 -15.97 29.61 -3.17
C VAL A 346 -15.36 30.82 -3.89
N CYS A 347 -15.04 30.66 -5.15
CA CYS A 347 -14.53 31.74 -5.99
C CYS A 347 -15.52 32.10 -7.08
N ASP A 348 -16.42 33.03 -6.78
CA ASP A 348 -17.48 33.45 -7.72
C ASP A 348 -16.92 33.92 -9.06
N ASP A 349 -15.75 34.56 -9.07
CA ASP A 349 -15.11 35.04 -10.29
C ASP A 349 -14.65 33.90 -11.20
N VAL A 350 -14.09 32.83 -10.62
CA VAL A 350 -13.71 31.62 -11.37
C VAL A 350 -14.97 30.91 -11.89
N ASP A 351 -15.97 30.74 -11.06
CA ASP A 351 -17.23 30.12 -11.46
C ASP A 351 -17.95 30.89 -12.58
N ASN A 352 -17.93 32.23 -12.49
CA ASN A 352 -18.50 33.08 -13.51
C ASN A 352 -17.68 33.04 -14.80
N TYR A 353 -16.35 32.99 -14.72
CA TYR A 353 -15.45 32.83 -15.87
C TYR A 353 -15.70 31.47 -16.57
N ILE A 354 -15.78 30.38 -15.82
CA ILE A 354 -16.07 29.05 -16.38
C ILE A 354 -17.44 29.04 -17.06
N LYS A 355 -18.47 29.58 -16.41
CA LYS A 355 -19.80 29.71 -17.00
C LYS A 355 -19.79 30.51 -18.32
N TRP A 356 -19.07 31.61 -18.32
CA TRP A 356 -18.91 32.44 -19.53
C TRP A 356 -18.13 31.69 -20.61
N PHE A 357 -17.02 31.05 -20.27
CA PHE A 357 -16.19 30.27 -21.21
C PHE A 357 -16.96 29.11 -21.83
N CYS A 358 -17.76 28.41 -21.05
CA CYS A 358 -18.63 27.34 -21.51
C CYS A 358 -19.95 27.83 -22.15
N ASN A 359 -20.09 29.11 -22.35
CA ASN A 359 -21.33 29.73 -22.90
C ASN A 359 -22.61 29.28 -22.15
N ASN A 360 -22.49 29.09 -20.80
CA ASN A 360 -23.52 28.55 -19.91
C ASN A 360 -24.04 27.14 -20.29
N ASP A 361 -23.32 26.36 -21.10
CA ASP A 361 -23.67 24.97 -21.37
C ASP A 361 -23.31 24.11 -20.16
N LYS A 362 -24.35 23.67 -19.44
CA LYS A 362 -24.17 22.86 -18.20
C LYS A 362 -23.39 21.56 -18.42
N ARG A 363 -23.40 20.99 -19.63
CA ARG A 363 -22.68 19.77 -19.96
C ARG A 363 -21.17 20.01 -20.02
N LEU A 364 -20.72 21.19 -20.41
CA LEU A 364 -19.32 21.59 -20.47
C LEU A 364 -18.80 22.09 -19.12
N ILE A 365 -19.68 22.62 -18.27
CA ILE A 365 -19.32 23.08 -16.92
C ILE A 365 -19.10 21.89 -15.97
N MET A 366 -19.68 20.72 -16.27
CA MET A 366 -19.55 19.49 -15.46
C MET A 366 -18.38 18.59 -15.91
N LEU A 367 -17.61 18.99 -16.90
CA LEU A 367 -16.36 18.35 -17.31
C LEU A 367 -15.18 19.02 -16.61
#